data_8761207db112e07bbdb511f584f5155e
#
_entry.id   8761207db112e07bbdb511f584f5155e
#
_cell.length_a   1.000
_cell.length_b   1.000
_cell.length_c   1.000
_cell.angle_alpha   90.00
_cell.angle_beta   90.00
_cell.angle_gamma   90.00
#
_symmetry.space_group_name_H-M   'P 1'
#
loop_
_entity.id
_entity.type
_entity.pdbx_description
1 polymer ?
#
loop_
_entity_poly.entity_id
_entity_poly.type
_entity_poly.pdbx_seq_one_letter_code
_entity_poly.pdbx_strand_id
1 'polypeptide(L)'
;MDIDKAISALSNPVRRNILAWLKDRSNFPPPLPEHADLEGVCVGYIQEKARLSQSTISTYMNHLKDAGFVVSERHGQWTFYRRDEEAIQKFLSKFGKEI
;
A
#
# COMPACT_ATOMS: atom_id res chain seq x y z
N MET A 1 -15.92 -0.14 6.48
CA MET A 1 -14.83 0.80 6.14
C MET A 1 -15.24 2.22 6.51
N ASP A 2 -14.37 2.92 7.19
CA ASP A 2 -14.58 4.34 7.52
C ASP A 2 -14.25 5.20 6.30
N ILE A 3 -15.26 5.82 5.71
CA ILE A 3 -15.12 6.58 4.47
C ILE A 3 -14.19 7.80 4.65
N ASP A 4 -14.23 8.45 5.80
CA ASP A 4 -13.41 9.64 6.04
C ASP A 4 -11.94 9.27 6.20
N LYS A 5 -11.63 8.14 6.84
CA LYS A 5 -10.27 7.62 6.89
C LYS A 5 -9.75 7.28 5.49
N ALA A 6 -10.60 6.69 4.66
CA ALA A 6 -10.26 6.33 3.30
C ALA A 6 -9.94 7.60 2.48
N ILE A 7 -10.80 8.60 2.55
CA ILE A 7 -10.59 9.86 1.84
C ILE A 7 -9.30 10.54 2.31
N SER A 8 -9.07 10.57 3.63
CA SER A 8 -7.86 11.14 4.20
C SER A 8 -6.61 10.44 3.68
N ALA A 9 -6.63 9.11 3.64
CA ALA A 9 -5.49 8.33 3.12
C ALA A 9 -5.21 8.66 1.66
N LEU A 10 -6.23 8.95 0.86
CA LEU A 10 -6.10 9.28 -0.56
C LEU A 10 -5.87 10.78 -0.82
N SER A 11 -5.86 11.62 0.19
CA SER A 11 -5.67 13.05 0.01
C SER A 11 -4.22 13.45 -0.33
N ASN A 12 -3.29 12.53 -0.17
CA ASN A 12 -1.87 12.76 -0.44
C ASN A 12 -1.48 12.08 -1.76
N PRO A 13 -0.89 12.83 -2.72
CA PRO A 13 -0.56 12.26 -4.04
C PRO A 13 0.48 11.14 -3.97
N VAL A 14 1.42 11.18 -3.03
CA VAL A 14 2.41 10.10 -2.90
C VAL A 14 1.75 8.81 -2.46
N ARG A 15 0.82 8.88 -1.50
CA ARG A 15 0.08 7.68 -1.07
C ARG A 15 -0.76 7.11 -2.22
N ARG A 16 -1.40 7.96 -3.02
CA ARG A 16 -2.12 7.48 -4.22
C ARG A 16 -1.17 6.82 -5.22
N ASN A 17 0.02 7.39 -5.41
CA ASN A 17 1.02 6.81 -6.31
C ASN A 17 1.47 5.43 -5.82
N ILE A 18 1.74 5.30 -4.53
CA ILE A 18 2.14 4.02 -3.95
C ILE A 18 1.05 2.96 -4.21
N LEU A 19 -0.20 3.32 -3.97
CA LEU A 19 -1.31 2.41 -4.21
C LEU A 19 -1.38 1.98 -5.68
N ALA A 20 -1.20 2.92 -6.60
CA ALA A 20 -1.18 2.62 -8.03
C ALA A 20 0.00 1.71 -8.40
N TRP A 21 1.20 1.97 -7.86
CA TRP A 21 2.37 1.12 -8.13
C TRP A 21 2.16 -0.31 -7.65
N LEU A 22 1.47 -0.49 -6.53
CA LEU A 22 1.23 -1.82 -5.97
C LEU A 22 0.27 -2.67 -6.79
N LYS A 23 -0.38 -2.11 -7.82
CA LYS A 23 -1.22 -2.88 -8.76
C LYS A 23 -0.41 -3.88 -9.57
N ASP A 24 0.84 -3.54 -9.88
CA ASP A 24 1.68 -4.34 -10.76
C ASP A 24 3.05 -4.52 -10.14
N ARG A 25 3.38 -5.78 -9.83
CA ARG A 25 4.67 -6.12 -9.20
C ARG A 25 5.86 -5.65 -10.05
N SER A 26 5.70 -5.55 -11.36
CA SER A 26 6.78 -5.13 -12.26
C SER A 26 7.20 -3.67 -12.07
N ASN A 27 6.44 -2.88 -11.33
CA ASN A 27 6.84 -1.53 -10.95
C ASN A 27 8.02 -1.51 -9.95
N PHE A 28 8.40 -2.66 -9.42
CA PHE A 28 9.46 -2.80 -8.42
C PHE A 28 10.51 -3.81 -8.89
N PRO A 29 11.72 -3.78 -8.30
CA PRO A 29 12.73 -4.79 -8.61
C PRO A 29 12.23 -6.20 -8.29
N PRO A 30 12.78 -7.24 -8.93
CA PRO A 30 12.44 -8.61 -8.57
C PRO A 30 12.73 -8.87 -7.08
N PRO A 31 11.91 -9.71 -6.42
CA PRO A 31 12.18 -10.05 -5.03
C PRO A 31 13.48 -10.85 -4.89
N LEU A 32 14.05 -10.84 -3.70
CA LEU A 32 15.14 -11.74 -3.37
C LEU A 32 14.66 -13.19 -3.56
N PRO A 33 15.54 -14.12 -3.92
CA PRO A 33 15.13 -15.52 -4.12
C PRO A 33 14.38 -16.11 -2.94
N GLU A 34 14.79 -15.81 -1.71
CA GLU A 34 14.14 -16.29 -0.49
C GLU A 34 12.76 -15.68 -0.26
N HIS A 35 12.41 -14.62 -1.00
CA HIS A 35 11.11 -13.94 -0.91
C HIS A 35 10.23 -14.21 -2.12
N ALA A 36 10.66 -15.04 -3.05
CA ALA A 36 9.97 -15.23 -4.33
C ALA A 36 8.52 -15.71 -4.18
N ASP A 37 8.23 -16.47 -3.11
CA ASP A 37 6.89 -17.00 -2.85
C ASP A 37 6.02 -16.08 -1.98
N LEU A 38 6.56 -14.95 -1.52
CA LEU A 38 5.81 -14.04 -0.66
C LEU A 38 4.98 -13.08 -1.51
N GLU A 39 3.75 -12.84 -1.05
CA GLU A 39 2.89 -11.85 -1.67
C GLU A 39 3.30 -10.44 -1.25
N GLY A 40 3.07 -9.49 -2.15
CA GLY A 40 3.30 -8.09 -1.86
C GLY A 40 4.72 -7.64 -2.16
N VAL A 41 5.01 -6.42 -1.73
CA VAL A 41 6.25 -5.73 -2.02
C VAL A 41 6.93 -5.33 -0.72
N CYS A 42 8.23 -5.61 -0.62
CA CYS A 42 9.03 -5.21 0.53
C CYS A 42 9.02 -3.69 0.68
N VAL A 43 8.83 -3.21 1.91
CA VAL A 43 8.76 -1.78 2.21
C VAL A 43 9.98 -1.01 1.72
N GLY A 44 11.16 -1.64 1.73
CA GLY A 44 12.39 -1.01 1.22
C GLY A 44 12.29 -0.64 -0.25
N TYR A 45 11.66 -1.47 -1.07
CA TYR A 45 11.45 -1.14 -2.49
C TYR A 45 10.46 0.01 -2.66
N ILE A 46 9.42 0.07 -1.82
CA ILE A 46 8.47 1.19 -1.85
C ILE A 46 9.18 2.48 -1.47
N GLN A 47 10.03 2.42 -0.43
CA GLN A 47 10.80 3.56 0.02
C GLN A 47 11.73 4.10 -1.08
N GLU A 48 12.45 3.22 -1.74
CA GLU A 48 13.37 3.61 -2.81
C GLU A 48 12.63 4.27 -3.97
N LYS A 49 11.51 3.68 -4.38
CA LYS A 49 10.73 4.22 -5.50
C LYS A 49 10.13 5.59 -5.17
N ALA A 50 9.65 5.76 -3.96
CA ALA A 50 9.06 7.02 -3.50
C ALA A 50 10.12 8.08 -3.17
N ARG A 51 11.38 7.69 -2.97
CA ARG A 51 12.49 8.57 -2.60
C ARG A 51 12.20 9.35 -1.32
N LEU A 52 11.67 8.66 -0.33
CA LEU A 52 11.34 9.25 0.97
C LEU A 52 12.12 8.56 2.08
N SER A 53 12.16 9.19 3.25
CA SER A 53 12.80 8.59 4.42
C SER A 53 12.00 7.38 4.90
N GLN A 54 12.68 6.51 5.65
CA GLN A 54 12.04 5.35 6.24
C GLN A 54 10.87 5.75 7.15
N SER A 55 11.04 6.79 7.96
CA SER A 55 9.98 7.24 8.86
C SER A 55 8.77 7.77 8.12
N THR A 56 8.97 8.51 7.03
CA THR A 56 7.86 9.02 6.21
C THR A 56 7.11 7.87 5.53
N ILE A 57 7.84 6.91 4.95
CA ILE A 57 7.21 5.74 4.32
C ILE A 57 6.43 4.94 5.35
N SER A 58 7.00 4.71 6.52
CA SER A 58 6.30 3.99 7.59
C SER A 58 4.98 4.68 7.95
N THR A 59 5.01 5.99 8.10
CA THR A 59 3.80 6.78 8.38
C THR A 59 2.78 6.66 7.26
N TYR A 60 3.22 6.79 6.00
CA TYR A 60 2.34 6.70 4.83
C TYR A 60 1.72 5.32 4.68
N MET A 61 2.52 4.27 4.87
CA MET A 61 2.00 2.90 4.75
C MET A 61 1.04 2.57 5.89
N ASN A 62 1.29 3.06 7.10
CA ASN A 62 0.36 2.92 8.21
C ASN A 62 -0.97 3.63 7.92
N HIS A 63 -0.91 4.80 7.30
CA HIS A 63 -2.11 5.55 6.92
C HIS A 63 -2.96 4.75 5.92
N LEU A 64 -2.32 4.18 4.90
CA LEU A 64 -3.01 3.33 3.92
C LEU A 64 -3.55 2.06 4.55
N LYS A 65 -2.81 1.46 5.47
CA LYS A 65 -3.22 0.25 6.18
C LYS A 65 -4.41 0.51 7.10
N ASP A 66 -4.36 1.58 7.89
CA ASP A 66 -5.44 1.95 8.80
C ASP A 66 -6.74 2.26 8.05
N ALA A 67 -6.62 2.78 6.82
CA ALA A 67 -7.77 3.02 5.97
C ALA A 67 -8.32 1.75 5.31
N GLY A 68 -7.57 0.64 5.36
CA GLY A 68 -8.00 -0.64 4.80
C GLY A 68 -7.55 -0.89 3.37
N PHE A 69 -6.73 -0.01 2.77
CA PHE A 69 -6.33 -0.16 1.37
C PHE A 69 -5.18 -1.15 1.15
N VAL A 70 -4.36 -1.36 2.18
CA VAL A 70 -3.24 -2.31 2.10
C VAL A 70 -3.24 -3.21 3.32
N VAL A 71 -2.65 -4.38 3.13
CA VAL A 71 -2.36 -5.34 4.22
C VAL A 71 -0.86 -5.45 4.33
N SER A 72 -0.37 -5.58 5.55
CA SER A 72 1.05 -5.81 5.80
C SER A 72 1.27 -7.20 6.35
N GLU A 73 2.42 -7.77 6.02
CA GLU A 73 2.82 -9.07 6.52
C GLU A 73 4.31 -9.03 6.84
N ARG A 74 4.66 -9.54 8.01
CA ARG A 74 6.05 -9.53 8.45
C ARG A 74 6.67 -10.90 8.30
N HIS A 75 7.86 -10.93 7.68
CA HIS A 75 8.66 -12.14 7.52
C HIS A 75 10.07 -11.83 8.03
N GLY A 76 10.37 -12.25 9.26
CA GLY A 76 11.63 -11.90 9.92
C GLY A 76 11.73 -10.39 10.13
N GLN A 77 12.80 -9.79 9.61
CA GLN A 77 13.02 -8.35 9.68
C GLN A 77 12.34 -7.58 8.54
N TRP A 78 11.69 -8.28 7.60
CA TRP A 78 11.13 -7.69 6.40
C TRP A 78 9.63 -7.48 6.53
N THR A 79 9.13 -6.31 6.12
CA THR A 79 7.69 -6.03 6.05
C THR A 79 7.29 -5.91 4.58
N PHE A 80 6.23 -6.63 4.21
CA PHE A 80 5.69 -6.66 2.85
C PHE A 80 4.30 -6.06 2.86
N TYR A 81 3.98 -5.31 1.81
CA TYR A 81 2.66 -4.70 1.65
C TYR A 81 2.04 -5.15 0.35
N ARG A 82 0.75 -5.41 0.39
CA ARG A 82 -0.06 -5.67 -0.80
C ARG A 82 -1.39 -4.94 -0.68
N ARG A 83 -2.02 -4.70 -1.81
CA ARG A 83 -3.34 -4.07 -1.83
C ARG A 83 -4.38 -5.06 -1.31
N ASP A 84 -5.39 -4.53 -0.64
CA ASP A 84 -6.60 -5.28 -0.33
C ASP A 84 -7.64 -4.93 -1.39
N GLU A 85 -7.71 -5.74 -2.46
CA GLU A 85 -8.58 -5.43 -3.60
C GLU A 85 -10.05 -5.45 -3.20
N GLU A 86 -10.45 -6.34 -2.32
CA GLU A 86 -11.85 -6.39 -1.85
C GLU A 86 -12.23 -5.11 -1.12
N ALA A 87 -11.38 -4.64 -0.20
CA ALA A 87 -11.62 -3.41 0.53
C ALA A 87 -11.65 -2.20 -0.39
N ILE A 88 -10.75 -2.16 -1.38
CA ILE A 88 -10.71 -1.08 -2.36
C ILE A 88 -12.01 -1.05 -3.17
N GLN A 89 -12.49 -2.19 -3.64
CA GLN A 89 -13.75 -2.26 -4.40
C GLN A 89 -14.94 -1.84 -3.54
N LYS A 90 -14.97 -2.22 -2.28
CA LYS A 90 -16.02 -1.78 -1.35
C LYS A 90 -16.02 -0.27 -1.18
N PHE A 91 -14.84 0.33 -1.04
CA PHE A 91 -14.70 1.77 -0.96
C PHE A 91 -15.23 2.46 -2.21
N LEU A 92 -14.79 2.02 -3.38
CA LEU A 92 -15.19 2.62 -4.66
C LEU A 92 -16.71 2.52 -4.86
N SER A 93 -17.30 1.37 -4.53
CA SER A 93 -18.74 1.19 -4.64
C SER A 93 -19.50 2.13 -3.71
N LYS A 94 -19.08 2.22 -2.45
CA LYS A 94 -19.73 3.07 -1.45
C LYS A 94 -19.58 4.55 -1.80
N PHE A 95 -18.37 4.96 -2.14
CA PHE A 95 -18.08 6.35 -2.49
C PHE A 95 -18.83 6.77 -3.77
N GLY A 96 -18.87 5.89 -4.76
CA GLY A 96 -19.60 6.15 -5.99
C GLY A 96 -21.09 6.35 -5.77
N LYS A 97 -21.69 5.70 -4.77
CA LYS A 97 -23.09 5.90 -4.43
C LYS A 97 -23.35 7.21 -3.69
N GLU A 98 -22.35 7.75 -3.01
CA GLU A 98 -22.48 8.98 -2.24
C GLU A 98 -22.41 10.23 -3.09
N ILE A 99 -21.76 10.14 -4.24
CA ILE A 99 -21.56 11.30 -5.11
C ILE A 99 -22.21 11.10 -6.47
#